data_348dfdaaf158080e289ec791e04090a1
#
_entry.id   348dfdaaf158080e289ec791e04090a1
#
_cell.length_a   1.000
_cell.length_b   1.000
_cell.length_c   1.000
_cell.angle_alpha   90.00
_cell.angle_beta   90.00
_cell.angle_gamma   90.00
#
_symmetry.space_group_name_H-M   'P 1'
#
loop_
_entity.id
_entity.type
_entity.pdbx_description
1 polymer ?
#
loop_
_entity_poly.entity_id
_entity_poly.type
_entity_poly.pdbx_seq_one_letter_code
_entity_poly.pdbx_strand_id
1 'polypeptide(L)'
;MDNLIGKRLDGRYSIESLVGVGGMANVYRGTDLKTGNQIAVKVLKDEFLDNEDLVRRFKNESKAISILSHPNIVKVYDVSVTDKLQYIVMEYVDGITLKEYLKQRGGALTWKETVHFATQILSALQHAHSKGIIPRDVKPQNIMLLADGSIKMMDFGIARFSRAQSQTVSDKAIGSVHYISPEQAKGERTDARTDIYSVGVMLYEMLSG
;
A
#
# COMPACT_ATOMS: atom_id res chain seq x y z
N MET A 1 13.66 -19.11 1.38
CA MET A 1 13.19 -17.91 2.08
C MET A 1 13.75 -17.91 3.47
N ASP A 2 14.70 -17.06 3.75
CA ASP A 2 15.19 -16.91 5.11
C ASP A 2 14.06 -16.34 5.97
N ASN A 3 13.71 -17.06 7.03
CA ASN A 3 12.73 -16.60 8.01
C ASN A 3 13.34 -15.39 8.75
N LEU A 4 12.78 -14.20 8.55
CA LEU A 4 13.25 -12.98 9.21
C LEU A 4 12.74 -12.85 10.65
N ILE A 5 11.77 -13.67 11.06
CA ILE A 5 11.21 -13.67 12.42
C ILE A 5 12.32 -13.96 13.43
N GLY A 6 12.41 -13.12 14.45
CA GLY A 6 13.45 -13.17 15.47
C GLY A 6 14.78 -12.48 15.08
N LYS A 7 14.95 -12.06 13.83
CA LYS A 7 16.13 -11.31 13.38
C LYS A 7 16.01 -9.82 13.69
N ARG A 8 17.15 -9.14 13.72
CA ARG A 8 17.25 -7.67 13.83
C ARG A 8 17.80 -7.11 12.52
N LEU A 9 17.07 -6.20 11.90
CA LEU A 9 17.51 -5.48 10.71
C LEU A 9 18.26 -4.22 11.14
N ASP A 10 19.43 -4.00 10.56
CA ASP A 10 20.36 -2.89 10.86
C ASP A 10 20.61 -2.67 12.36
N GLY A 11 20.53 -3.75 13.17
CA GLY A 11 20.67 -3.69 14.63
C GLY A 11 19.55 -2.95 15.37
N ARG A 12 18.58 -2.39 14.65
CA ARG A 12 17.54 -1.50 15.17
C ARG A 12 16.13 -2.08 15.13
N TYR A 13 15.76 -2.76 14.07
CA TYR A 13 14.38 -3.20 13.86
C TYR A 13 14.23 -4.69 14.17
N SER A 14 13.59 -5.03 15.29
CA SER A 14 13.32 -6.41 15.69
C SER A 14 12.08 -6.92 14.96
N ILE A 15 12.19 -8.03 14.24
CA ILE A 15 11.10 -8.64 13.48
C ILE A 15 10.41 -9.69 14.34
N GLU A 16 9.09 -9.58 14.51
CA GLU A 16 8.30 -10.39 15.44
C GLU A 16 7.42 -11.42 14.75
N SER A 17 6.68 -11.00 13.73
CA SER A 17 5.72 -11.87 13.03
C SER A 17 5.49 -11.44 11.59
N LEU A 18 5.13 -12.40 10.74
CA LEU A 18 4.66 -12.13 9.38
C LEU A 18 3.16 -11.76 9.44
N VAL A 19 2.80 -10.59 8.96
CA VAL A 19 1.41 -10.07 8.98
C VAL A 19 0.79 -9.96 7.60
N GLY A 20 1.59 -10.02 6.53
CA GLY A 20 1.08 -9.97 5.16
C GLY A 20 2.02 -10.60 4.14
N VAL A 21 1.44 -11.30 3.16
CA VAL A 21 2.17 -11.89 2.03
C VAL A 21 1.66 -11.26 0.74
N GLY A 22 2.44 -10.36 0.19
CA GLY A 22 2.16 -9.75 -1.11
C GLY A 22 2.82 -10.48 -2.29
N GLY A 23 2.56 -10.03 -3.50
CA GLY A 23 3.19 -10.58 -4.71
C GLY A 23 4.69 -10.41 -4.70
N MET A 24 5.18 -9.19 -4.47
CA MET A 24 6.61 -8.84 -4.54
C MET A 24 7.28 -8.67 -3.18
N ALA A 25 6.52 -8.46 -2.12
CA ALA A 25 7.04 -8.18 -0.79
C ALA A 25 6.22 -8.87 0.29
N ASN A 26 6.88 -9.19 1.38
CA ASN A 26 6.26 -9.64 2.61
C ASN A 26 6.22 -8.47 3.60
N VAL A 27 5.19 -8.42 4.44
CA VAL A 27 5.04 -7.42 5.49
C VAL A 27 5.15 -8.10 6.85
N TYR A 28 6.05 -7.61 7.66
CA TYR A 28 6.28 -8.10 9.02
C TYR A 28 5.90 -7.03 10.04
N ARG A 29 5.38 -7.47 11.18
CA ARG A 29 5.30 -6.65 12.39
C ARG A 29 6.63 -6.74 13.13
N GLY A 30 7.03 -5.65 13.74
CA GLY A 30 8.23 -5.58 14.57
C GLY A 30 8.23 -4.39 15.49
N THR A 31 9.36 -4.20 16.17
CA THR A 31 9.59 -3.10 17.10
C THR A 31 10.85 -2.34 16.71
N ASP A 32 10.77 -1.02 16.64
CA ASP A 32 11.95 -0.14 16.58
C ASP A 32 12.59 -0.06 17.96
N LEU A 33 13.73 -0.72 18.16
CA LEU A 33 14.44 -0.81 19.44
C LEU A 33 14.93 0.55 19.95
N LYS A 34 15.04 1.55 19.06
CA LYS A 34 15.45 2.90 19.45
C LYS A 34 14.32 3.70 20.09
N THR A 35 13.09 3.51 19.62
CA THR A 35 11.93 4.29 20.07
C THR A 35 10.94 3.48 20.90
N GLY A 36 11.02 2.14 20.88
CA GLY A 36 10.06 1.22 21.48
C GLY A 36 8.73 1.11 20.73
N ASN A 37 8.59 1.80 19.60
CA ASN A 37 7.33 1.81 18.85
C ASN A 37 7.15 0.54 17.99
N GLN A 38 5.91 0.09 17.87
CA GLN A 38 5.56 -0.93 16.89
C GLN A 38 5.68 -0.37 15.47
N ILE A 39 6.19 -1.20 14.57
CA ILE A 39 6.43 -0.88 13.16
C ILE A 39 5.94 -1.99 12.25
N ALA A 40 5.63 -1.64 11.02
CA ALA A 40 5.49 -2.59 9.91
C ALA A 40 6.75 -2.50 9.04
N VAL A 41 7.28 -3.65 8.64
CA VAL A 41 8.46 -3.75 7.78
C VAL A 41 8.08 -4.49 6.52
N LYS A 42 8.05 -3.77 5.39
CA LYS A 42 7.77 -4.33 4.06
C LYS A 42 9.09 -4.70 3.41
N VAL A 43 9.30 -5.99 3.21
CA VAL A 43 10.55 -6.57 2.71
C VAL A 43 10.35 -7.11 1.31
N LEU A 44 11.19 -6.69 0.35
CA LEU A 44 11.20 -7.23 -1.00
C LEU A 44 11.63 -8.71 -0.95
N LYS A 45 10.96 -9.57 -1.72
CA LYS A 45 11.29 -10.99 -1.77
C LYS A 45 12.59 -11.22 -2.54
N ASP A 46 13.36 -12.23 -2.13
CA ASP A 46 14.68 -12.56 -2.68
C ASP A 46 14.66 -12.75 -4.20
N GLU A 47 13.59 -13.35 -4.73
CA GLU A 47 13.42 -13.59 -6.18
C GLU A 47 13.40 -12.31 -7.05
N PHE A 48 13.25 -11.12 -6.43
CA PHE A 48 13.25 -9.83 -7.11
C PHE A 48 14.54 -9.02 -6.90
N LEU A 49 15.46 -9.48 -6.04
CA LEU A 49 16.71 -8.76 -5.73
C LEU A 49 17.66 -8.70 -6.91
N ASP A 50 17.67 -9.72 -7.77
CA ASP A 50 18.52 -9.77 -8.96
C ASP A 50 18.02 -8.90 -10.11
N ASN A 51 16.83 -8.29 -9.99
CA ASN A 51 16.29 -7.39 -10.99
C ASN A 51 16.60 -5.93 -10.64
N GLU A 52 17.71 -5.41 -11.21
CA GLU A 52 18.19 -4.05 -10.94
C GLU A 52 17.13 -2.96 -11.19
N ASP A 53 16.28 -3.14 -12.22
CA ASP A 53 15.20 -2.19 -12.52
C ASP A 53 14.13 -2.18 -11.42
N LEU A 54 13.75 -3.33 -10.90
CA LEU A 54 12.79 -3.43 -9.80
C LEU A 54 13.37 -2.85 -8.50
N VAL A 55 14.62 -3.16 -8.19
CA VAL A 55 15.34 -2.63 -7.03
C VAL A 55 15.45 -1.10 -7.10
N ARG A 56 15.85 -0.55 -8.26
CA ARG A 56 15.93 0.89 -8.47
C ARG A 56 14.57 1.58 -8.30
N ARG A 57 13.52 0.99 -8.83
CA ARG A 57 12.13 1.50 -8.69
C ARG A 57 11.67 1.45 -7.25
N PHE A 58 11.84 0.32 -6.57
CA PHE A 58 11.52 0.18 -5.14
C PHE A 58 12.18 1.29 -4.31
N LYS A 59 13.49 1.55 -4.56
CA LYS A 59 14.25 2.62 -3.91
C LYS A 59 13.69 4.01 -4.18
N ASN A 60 13.43 4.33 -5.46
CA ASN A 60 12.99 5.68 -5.85
C ASN A 60 11.58 5.97 -5.32
N GLU A 61 10.68 5.00 -5.42
CA GLU A 61 9.31 5.14 -4.93
C GLU A 61 9.24 5.20 -3.41
N SER A 62 10.03 4.37 -2.72
CA SER A 62 10.12 4.41 -1.26
C SER A 62 10.58 5.78 -0.75
N LYS A 63 11.57 6.39 -1.42
CA LYS A 63 12.01 7.76 -1.11
C LYS A 63 10.93 8.80 -1.40
N ALA A 64 10.21 8.66 -2.51
CA ALA A 64 9.12 9.57 -2.84
C ALA A 64 8.00 9.52 -1.78
N ILE A 65 7.63 8.32 -1.32
CA ILE A 65 6.59 8.16 -0.30
C ILE A 65 7.05 8.68 1.07
N SER A 66 8.35 8.59 1.40
CA SER A 66 8.87 9.04 2.70
C SER A 66 8.70 10.54 2.97
N ILE A 67 8.46 11.35 1.94
CA ILE A 67 8.18 12.79 2.10
C ILE A 67 6.71 13.10 2.43
N LEU A 68 5.80 12.10 2.31
CA LEU A 68 4.40 12.28 2.63
C LEU A 68 4.18 12.29 4.15
N SER A 69 3.50 13.32 4.64
CA SER A 69 3.10 13.44 6.04
C SER A 69 1.65 13.91 6.11
N HIS A 70 0.73 12.97 6.34
CA HIS A 70 -0.70 13.23 6.38
C HIS A 70 -1.38 12.22 7.33
N PRO A 71 -2.41 12.60 8.11
CA PRO A 71 -3.07 11.69 9.06
C PRO A 71 -3.65 10.44 8.39
N ASN A 72 -4.12 10.56 7.14
CA ASN A 72 -4.72 9.45 6.38
C ASN A 72 -3.73 8.75 5.42
N ILE A 73 -2.42 8.92 5.60
CA ILE A 73 -1.37 8.21 4.87
C ILE A 73 -0.48 7.50 5.89
N VAL A 74 -0.14 6.25 5.64
CA VAL A 74 0.85 5.52 6.45
C VAL A 74 2.19 6.22 6.38
N LYS A 75 2.74 6.52 7.55
CA LYS A 75 4.03 7.20 7.65
C LYS A 75 5.17 6.22 7.38
N VAL A 76 6.07 6.57 6.48
CA VAL A 76 7.34 5.87 6.27
C VAL A 76 8.38 6.46 7.21
N TYR A 77 9.06 5.59 7.97
CA TYR A 77 10.09 6.00 8.94
C TYR A 77 11.49 5.85 8.39
N ASP A 78 11.73 4.77 7.62
CA ASP A 78 13.04 4.46 7.10
C ASP A 78 12.96 3.60 5.83
N VAL A 79 14.01 3.64 5.02
CA VAL A 79 14.15 2.85 3.79
C VAL A 79 15.57 2.32 3.71
N SER A 80 15.74 1.02 3.73
CA SER A 80 17.02 0.36 3.53
C SER A 80 17.08 -0.33 2.18
N VAL A 81 18.14 -0.06 1.45
CA VAL A 81 18.38 -0.61 0.12
C VAL A 81 19.83 -1.10 0.07
N THR A 82 20.02 -2.37 0.39
CA THR A 82 21.31 -3.06 0.27
C THR A 82 21.24 -4.13 -0.82
N ASP A 83 22.36 -4.64 -1.29
CA ASP A 83 22.38 -5.69 -2.32
C ASP A 83 21.71 -6.99 -1.87
N LYS A 84 21.66 -7.23 -0.54
CA LYS A 84 21.13 -8.48 0.04
C LYS A 84 19.73 -8.36 0.58
N LEU A 85 19.28 -7.14 0.91
CA LEU A 85 17.98 -6.93 1.56
C LEU A 85 17.46 -5.53 1.27
N GLN A 86 16.22 -5.48 0.82
CA GLN A 86 15.52 -4.24 0.51
C GLN A 86 14.27 -4.18 1.38
N TYR A 87 14.14 -3.15 2.23
CA TYR A 87 12.95 -3.02 3.07
C TYR A 87 12.57 -1.57 3.34
N ILE A 88 11.29 -1.40 3.67
CA ILE A 88 10.70 -0.13 4.11
C ILE A 88 10.17 -0.33 5.51
N VAL A 89 10.55 0.57 6.42
CA VAL A 89 10.01 0.64 7.77
C VAL A 89 8.92 1.70 7.80
N MET A 90 7.73 1.33 8.24
CA MET A 90 6.57 2.21 8.27
C MET A 90 5.78 2.06 9.57
N GLU A 91 4.85 2.96 9.77
CA GLU A 91 3.86 2.92 10.84
C GLU A 91 3.12 1.58 10.82
N TYR A 92 3.05 0.92 11.97
CA TYR A 92 2.16 -0.22 12.15
C TYR A 92 0.75 0.30 12.39
N VAL A 93 -0.18 -0.09 11.52
CA VAL A 93 -1.59 0.30 11.61
C VAL A 93 -2.38 -0.89 12.16
N ASP A 94 -2.89 -0.75 13.38
CA ASP A 94 -3.78 -1.74 13.99
C ASP A 94 -5.22 -1.50 13.53
N GLY A 95 -5.68 -2.35 12.61
CA GLY A 95 -6.98 -2.20 11.97
C GLY A 95 -7.27 -3.31 10.97
N ILE A 96 -8.35 -3.15 10.22
CA ILE A 96 -8.73 -4.04 9.13
C ILE A 96 -8.73 -3.28 7.80
N THR A 97 -8.59 -3.97 6.67
CA THR A 97 -8.73 -3.32 5.38
C THR A 97 -10.19 -2.91 5.13
N LEU A 98 -10.38 -1.85 4.36
CA LEU A 98 -11.73 -1.46 3.92
C LEU A 98 -12.42 -2.60 3.15
N LYS A 99 -11.65 -3.44 2.44
CA LYS A 99 -12.18 -4.65 1.78
C LYS A 99 -12.73 -5.67 2.77
N GLU A 100 -12.00 -5.92 3.86
CA GLU A 100 -12.46 -6.80 4.94
C GLU A 100 -13.69 -6.23 5.63
N TYR A 101 -13.70 -4.92 5.89
CA TYR A 101 -14.84 -4.24 6.47
C TYR A 101 -16.11 -4.38 5.60
N LEU A 102 -16.02 -4.12 4.28
CA LEU A 102 -17.12 -4.32 3.34
C LEU A 102 -17.63 -5.76 3.36
N LYS A 103 -16.71 -6.74 3.38
CA LYS A 103 -17.07 -8.15 3.47
C LYS A 103 -17.80 -8.49 4.78
N GLN A 104 -17.32 -7.97 5.92
CA GLN A 104 -17.94 -8.19 7.24
C GLN A 104 -19.32 -7.56 7.34
N ARG A 105 -19.53 -6.40 6.72
CA ARG A 105 -20.84 -5.73 6.67
C ARG A 105 -21.86 -6.53 5.84
N GLY A 106 -21.40 -7.34 4.88
CA GLY A 106 -22.26 -8.22 4.07
C GLY A 106 -23.20 -7.47 3.12
N GLY A 107 -22.86 -6.23 2.73
CA GLY A 107 -23.68 -5.41 1.83
C GLY A 107 -23.21 -3.95 1.77
N ALA A 108 -24.06 -3.11 1.18
CA ALA A 108 -23.82 -1.70 0.98
C ALA A 108 -23.63 -0.95 2.32
N LEU A 109 -22.73 0.02 2.33
CA LEU A 109 -22.58 0.99 3.40
C LEU A 109 -23.68 2.06 3.31
N THR A 110 -23.94 2.73 4.43
CA THR A 110 -24.78 3.93 4.39
C THR A 110 -24.04 5.06 3.64
N TRP A 111 -24.80 5.98 3.06
CA TRP A 111 -24.22 7.14 2.39
C TRP A 111 -23.34 7.97 3.34
N LYS A 112 -23.66 8.04 4.64
CA LYS A 112 -22.87 8.75 5.64
C LYS A 112 -21.51 8.12 5.85
N GLU A 113 -21.45 6.80 6.00
CA GLU A 113 -20.19 6.05 6.12
C GLU A 113 -19.36 6.21 4.85
N THR A 114 -19.99 6.11 3.67
CA THR A 114 -19.33 6.27 2.37
C THR A 114 -18.70 7.65 2.23
N VAL A 115 -19.44 8.71 2.55
CA VAL A 115 -18.92 10.10 2.50
C VAL A 115 -17.79 10.29 3.51
N HIS A 116 -17.91 9.73 4.71
CA HIS A 116 -16.86 9.79 5.73
C HIS A 116 -15.55 9.20 5.25
N PHE A 117 -15.56 7.99 4.68
CA PHE A 117 -14.35 7.36 4.13
C PHE A 117 -13.83 8.09 2.89
N ALA A 118 -14.73 8.45 1.96
CA ALA A 118 -14.35 9.14 0.74
C ALA A 118 -13.64 10.46 1.01
N THR A 119 -14.13 11.25 1.97
CA THR A 119 -13.51 12.53 2.34
C THR A 119 -12.07 12.35 2.82
N GLN A 120 -11.82 11.35 3.64
CA GLN A 120 -10.49 11.04 4.15
C GLN A 120 -9.55 10.55 3.04
N ILE A 121 -10.04 9.66 2.15
CA ILE A 121 -9.29 9.15 0.99
C ILE A 121 -8.91 10.30 0.06
N LEU A 122 -9.87 11.16 -0.29
CA LEU A 122 -9.63 12.31 -1.17
C LEU A 122 -8.67 13.33 -0.56
N SER A 123 -8.73 13.54 0.77
CA SER A 123 -7.77 14.39 1.49
C SER A 123 -6.34 13.84 1.39
N ALA A 124 -6.17 12.53 1.58
CA ALA A 124 -4.88 11.85 1.42
C ALA A 124 -4.35 11.96 -0.02
N LEU A 125 -5.21 11.72 -1.02
CA LEU A 125 -4.87 11.85 -2.44
C LEU A 125 -4.49 13.28 -2.80
N GLN A 126 -5.25 14.28 -2.33
CA GLN A 126 -4.92 15.69 -2.56
C GLN A 126 -3.52 16.02 -2.04
N HIS A 127 -3.17 15.54 -0.83
CA HIS A 127 -1.83 15.73 -0.27
C HIS A 127 -0.75 15.08 -1.14
N ALA A 128 -0.94 13.82 -1.56
CA ALA A 128 0.01 13.12 -2.42
C ALA A 128 0.17 13.81 -3.79
N HIS A 129 -0.94 14.15 -4.44
CA HIS A 129 -0.95 14.82 -5.75
C HIS A 129 -0.27 16.19 -5.70
N SER A 130 -0.45 16.96 -4.61
CA SER A 130 0.23 18.25 -4.41
C SER A 130 1.75 18.13 -4.32
N LYS A 131 2.25 16.93 -4.00
CA LYS A 131 3.68 16.57 -3.98
C LYS A 131 4.15 15.88 -5.27
N GLY A 132 3.28 15.80 -6.29
CA GLY A 132 3.58 15.12 -7.54
C GLY A 132 3.57 13.59 -7.46
N ILE A 133 3.05 13.01 -6.39
CA ILE A 133 2.99 11.56 -6.17
C ILE A 133 1.58 11.07 -6.53
N ILE A 134 1.51 10.15 -7.50
CA ILE A 134 0.28 9.54 -7.96
C ILE A 134 0.30 8.06 -7.56
N PRO A 135 -0.57 7.62 -6.61
CA PRO A 135 -0.62 6.24 -6.11
C PRO A 135 -0.87 5.18 -7.18
N ARG A 136 -1.81 5.41 -8.09
CA ARG A 136 -2.17 4.51 -9.21
C ARG A 136 -2.72 3.13 -8.82
N ASP A 137 -2.86 2.82 -7.55
CA ASP A 137 -3.40 1.56 -7.02
C ASP A 137 -4.37 1.79 -5.86
N VAL A 138 -5.25 2.77 -6.03
CA VAL A 138 -6.28 3.11 -5.05
C VAL A 138 -7.39 2.06 -5.09
N LYS A 139 -7.54 1.31 -3.98
CA LYS A 139 -8.51 0.21 -3.84
C LYS A 139 -8.74 -0.12 -2.37
N PRO A 140 -9.87 -0.77 -2.01
CA PRO A 140 -10.20 -1.07 -0.61
C PRO A 140 -9.16 -1.92 0.13
N GLN A 141 -8.40 -2.76 -0.57
CA GLN A 141 -7.33 -3.57 0.01
C GLN A 141 -6.13 -2.74 0.52
N ASN A 142 -5.93 -1.54 -0.06
CA ASN A 142 -4.83 -0.64 0.27
C ASN A 142 -5.25 0.48 1.24
N ILE A 143 -6.42 0.36 1.86
CA ILE A 143 -6.94 1.31 2.84
C ILE A 143 -7.21 0.55 4.13
N MET A 144 -6.53 0.94 5.20
CA MET A 144 -6.79 0.42 6.55
C MET A 144 -7.81 1.29 7.26
N LEU A 145 -8.77 0.65 7.90
CA LEU A 145 -9.76 1.27 8.78
C LEU A 145 -9.37 1.00 10.23
N LEU A 146 -9.25 2.05 11.01
CA LEU A 146 -8.94 2.01 12.44
C LEU A 146 -10.22 1.98 13.29
N ALA A 147 -10.09 1.59 14.56
CA ALA A 147 -11.20 1.46 15.48
C ALA A 147 -11.97 2.78 15.73
N ASP A 148 -11.32 3.93 15.56
CA ASP A 148 -11.93 5.26 15.72
C ASP A 148 -12.66 5.74 14.44
N GLY A 149 -12.70 4.92 13.39
CA GLY A 149 -13.30 5.26 12.10
C GLY A 149 -12.40 6.09 11.19
N SER A 150 -11.18 6.39 11.58
CA SER A 150 -10.20 7.00 10.69
C SER A 150 -9.63 5.96 9.70
N ILE A 151 -9.12 6.44 8.55
CA ILE A 151 -8.46 5.56 7.57
C ILE A 151 -7.00 5.93 7.38
N LYS A 152 -6.22 4.93 6.95
CA LYS A 152 -4.87 5.15 6.44
C LYS A 152 -4.65 4.45 5.10
N MET A 153 -4.21 5.20 4.11
CA MET A 153 -3.77 4.65 2.82
C MET A 153 -2.38 4.04 2.98
N MET A 154 -2.23 2.77 2.55
CA MET A 154 -1.04 1.96 2.83
C MET A 154 -0.02 1.96 1.69
N ASP A 155 -0.45 1.69 0.48
CA ASP A 155 0.44 1.43 -0.66
C ASP A 155 0.29 2.48 -1.75
N PHE A 156 1.40 3.17 -2.05
CA PHE A 156 1.51 4.16 -3.11
C PHE A 156 2.23 3.55 -4.32
N GLY A 157 1.67 2.46 -4.87
CA GLY A 157 2.00 1.97 -6.22
C GLY A 157 3.36 1.32 -6.46
N ILE A 158 4.16 1.01 -5.41
CA ILE A 158 5.50 0.41 -5.53
C ILE A 158 5.51 -0.87 -6.42
N ALA A 159 4.38 -1.56 -6.53
CA ALA A 159 4.29 -2.86 -7.20
C ALA A 159 3.80 -2.81 -8.66
N ARG A 160 3.31 -1.69 -9.17
CA ARG A 160 2.56 -1.69 -10.46
C ARG A 160 3.42 -1.58 -11.72
N PHE A 161 4.63 -1.07 -11.62
CA PHE A 161 5.51 -0.95 -12.79
C PHE A 161 6.03 -2.29 -13.33
N SER A 162 5.97 -3.39 -12.54
CA SER A 162 6.38 -4.72 -12.97
C SER A 162 5.36 -5.41 -13.89
N ARG A 163 4.10 -4.99 -13.89
CA ARG A 163 3.04 -5.64 -14.70
C ARG A 163 3.01 -5.26 -16.17
N ALA A 164 3.60 -4.13 -16.55
CA ALA A 164 3.67 -3.75 -17.98
C ALA A 164 4.58 -4.67 -18.81
N GLN A 165 5.39 -5.53 -18.18
CA GLN A 165 6.29 -6.45 -18.87
C GLN A 165 6.03 -7.95 -18.64
N SER A 166 5.15 -8.34 -17.74
CA SER A 166 4.79 -9.75 -17.52
C SER A 166 3.35 -10.03 -17.97
N GLN A 167 3.21 -10.70 -19.11
CA GLN A 167 1.92 -11.15 -19.68
C GLN A 167 1.23 -12.30 -18.91
N THR A 168 1.69 -12.66 -17.72
CA THR A 168 1.07 -13.71 -16.92
C THR A 168 0.11 -13.10 -15.89
N VAL A 169 -1.16 -13.11 -16.22
CA VAL A 169 -2.27 -12.80 -15.30
C VAL A 169 -2.40 -13.96 -14.30
N SER A 170 -1.88 -13.80 -13.08
CA SER A 170 -2.20 -14.74 -11.99
C SER A 170 -3.59 -14.43 -11.43
N ASP A 171 -4.32 -15.44 -10.93
CA ASP A 171 -5.69 -15.32 -10.38
C ASP A 171 -5.83 -14.25 -9.28
N LYS A 172 -4.75 -13.93 -8.54
CA LYS A 172 -4.70 -12.79 -7.59
C LYS A 172 -4.73 -11.41 -8.26
N ALA A 173 -4.48 -11.34 -9.59
CA ALA A 173 -4.57 -10.10 -10.37
C ALA A 173 -6.01 -9.70 -10.69
N ILE A 174 -6.93 -10.66 -10.74
CA ILE A 174 -8.32 -10.46 -11.16
C ILE A 174 -9.05 -9.44 -10.27
N GLY A 175 -8.89 -9.50 -8.95
CA GLY A 175 -9.54 -8.55 -8.03
C GLY A 175 -9.05 -7.10 -8.10
N SER A 176 -7.86 -6.84 -8.67
CA SER A 176 -7.32 -5.48 -8.83
C SER A 176 -7.74 -4.80 -10.14
N VAL A 177 -8.28 -5.56 -11.10
CA VAL A 177 -8.65 -5.05 -12.43
C VAL A 177 -9.85 -4.11 -12.36
N HIS A 178 -10.75 -4.31 -11.39
CA HIS A 178 -12.00 -3.55 -11.28
C HIS A 178 -11.80 -2.05 -11.01
N TYR A 179 -10.70 -1.65 -10.37
CA TYR A 179 -10.42 -0.24 -10.01
C TYR A 179 -9.49 0.47 -11.00
N ILE A 180 -9.05 -0.24 -12.06
CA ILE A 180 -8.12 0.30 -13.06
C ILE A 180 -8.85 1.30 -13.95
N SER A 181 -8.27 2.50 -14.11
CA SER A 181 -8.80 3.49 -15.05
C SER A 181 -8.64 3.06 -16.51
N PRO A 182 -9.46 3.58 -17.42
CA PRO A 182 -9.36 3.26 -18.85
C PRO A 182 -7.97 3.52 -19.45
N GLU A 183 -7.33 4.63 -19.08
CA GLU A 183 -5.98 4.97 -19.53
C GLU A 183 -4.92 3.99 -19.00
N GLN A 184 -5.08 3.51 -17.75
CA GLN A 184 -4.21 2.46 -17.22
C GLN A 184 -4.39 1.13 -17.94
N ALA A 185 -5.64 0.75 -18.26
CA ALA A 185 -5.93 -0.49 -18.97
C ALA A 185 -5.32 -0.49 -20.38
N LYS A 186 -5.27 0.68 -21.04
CA LYS A 186 -4.66 0.87 -22.36
C LYS A 186 -3.14 1.05 -22.31
N GLY A 187 -2.52 1.18 -21.12
CA GLY A 187 -1.10 1.48 -20.97
C GLY A 187 -0.74 2.93 -21.35
N GLU A 188 -1.71 3.82 -21.37
CA GLU A 188 -1.53 5.24 -21.65
C GLU A 188 -0.92 6.00 -20.45
N ARG A 189 -0.53 7.24 -20.68
CA ARG A 189 0.02 8.10 -19.61
C ARG A 189 -1.05 8.39 -18.56
N THR A 190 -0.70 8.16 -17.30
CA THR A 190 -1.57 8.34 -16.14
C THR A 190 -1.23 9.63 -15.38
N ASP A 191 -2.25 10.30 -14.86
CA ASP A 191 -2.14 11.46 -13.97
C ASP A 191 -3.06 11.30 -12.74
N ALA A 192 -3.25 12.37 -11.96
CA ALA A 192 -4.07 12.37 -10.76
C ALA A 192 -5.54 11.91 -11.00
N ARG A 193 -6.08 12.08 -12.21
CA ARG A 193 -7.44 11.65 -12.57
C ARG A 193 -7.61 10.14 -12.53
N THR A 194 -6.54 9.39 -12.75
CA THR A 194 -6.51 7.92 -12.60
C THR A 194 -6.95 7.48 -11.22
N ASP A 195 -6.44 8.13 -10.16
CA ASP A 195 -6.83 7.81 -8.79
C ASP A 195 -8.28 8.23 -8.49
N ILE A 196 -8.75 9.35 -9.06
CA ILE A 196 -10.13 9.80 -8.92
C ILE A 196 -11.11 8.81 -9.56
N TYR A 197 -10.76 8.22 -10.71
CA TYR A 197 -11.54 7.14 -11.32
C TYR A 197 -11.65 5.95 -10.36
N SER A 198 -10.54 5.50 -9.79
CA SER A 198 -10.50 4.39 -8.81
C SER A 198 -11.37 4.69 -7.57
N VAL A 199 -11.34 5.93 -7.07
CA VAL A 199 -12.24 6.38 -5.99
C VAL A 199 -13.70 6.28 -6.41
N GLY A 200 -14.05 6.70 -7.63
CA GLY A 200 -15.42 6.57 -8.16
C GLY A 200 -15.92 5.12 -8.16
N VAL A 201 -15.08 4.17 -8.57
CA VAL A 201 -15.40 2.73 -8.52
C VAL A 201 -15.58 2.26 -7.08
N MET A 202 -14.72 2.69 -6.15
CA MET A 202 -14.88 2.35 -4.72
C MET A 202 -16.15 2.93 -4.12
N LEU A 203 -16.53 4.15 -4.47
CA LEU A 203 -17.80 4.76 -4.03
C LEU A 203 -18.99 3.92 -4.49
N TYR A 204 -18.95 3.49 -5.75
CA TYR A 204 -19.98 2.60 -6.28
C TYR A 204 -20.07 1.28 -5.48
N GLU A 205 -18.91 0.60 -5.25
CA GLU A 205 -18.85 -0.62 -4.45
C GLU A 205 -19.38 -0.40 -3.02
N MET A 206 -18.98 0.68 -2.36
CA MET A 206 -19.41 0.98 -1.00
C MET A 206 -20.94 1.22 -0.91
N LEU A 207 -21.56 1.79 -1.93
CA LEU A 207 -22.98 2.13 -1.93
C LEU A 207 -23.88 1.00 -2.47
N SER A 208 -23.34 0.10 -3.28
CA SER A 208 -24.12 -0.98 -3.92
C SER A 208 -23.91 -2.37 -3.30
N GLY A 209 -22.80 -2.57 -2.59
CA GLY A 209 -22.41 -3.84 -1.98
C GLY A 209 -21.51 -4.70 -2.87
#